data_b3fbb9ff98aef3aff997f9cb5961e626
#
_entry.id   b3fbb9ff98aef3aff997f9cb5961e626
#
_cell.length_a   1.000
_cell.length_b   1.000
_cell.length_c   1.000
_cell.angle_alpha   90.00
_cell.angle_beta   90.00
_cell.angle_gamma   90.00
#
_symmetry.space_group_name_H-M   'P 1'
#
loop_
_entity.id
_entity.type
_entity.pdbx_description
1 polymer ?
#
loop_
_entity_poly.entity_id
_entity_poly.type
_entity_poly.pdbx_seq_one_letter_code
_entity_poly.pdbx_strand_id
1 'polypeptide(L)'
;MLFRSQWNEPRNRHPAFAHVTDPIKLNLGRIQGGEWASSVPTRCNMELRIGFYPGVSATAARAAVEECLRAAVAADVKLKDVKYIVRYAGFQAEGFVADTTHPMMSTLAGCHRRVMDTVPEWYASTATTDARVFELYGSVPATCYGPEATNIHGIDESVSVASTVEVTKVLAVFLARWCGLEKA
;
A
#
# COMPACT_ATOMS: atom_id res chain seq x y z
N MET A 1 18.50 -2.84 3.22
CA MET A 1 18.13 -4.28 3.26
C MET A 1 17.57 -4.70 4.62
N LEU A 2 18.22 -4.43 5.73
CA LEU A 2 17.82 -4.89 7.07
C LEU A 2 16.35 -4.58 7.43
N PHE A 3 15.87 -3.37 7.22
CA PHE A 3 14.49 -2.97 7.52
C PHE A 3 13.47 -3.86 6.79
N ARG A 4 13.57 -3.98 5.44
CA ARG A 4 12.65 -4.79 4.65
C ARG A 4 12.68 -6.26 5.07
N SER A 5 13.87 -6.82 5.31
CA SER A 5 14.01 -8.21 5.72
C SER A 5 13.36 -8.46 7.07
N GLN A 6 13.62 -7.60 8.05
CA GLN A 6 13.08 -7.71 9.40
C GLN A 6 11.53 -7.62 9.42
N TRP A 7 10.96 -6.69 8.66
CA TRP A 7 9.51 -6.50 8.63
C TRP A 7 8.76 -7.57 7.81
N ASN A 8 9.45 -8.27 6.91
CA ASN A 8 8.89 -9.40 6.17
C ASN A 8 9.14 -10.76 6.84
N GLU A 9 9.83 -10.81 7.98
CA GLU A 9 9.96 -12.05 8.75
C GLU A 9 8.57 -12.58 9.15
N PRO A 10 8.35 -13.91 9.11
CA PRO A 10 7.03 -14.50 9.43
C PRO A 10 6.42 -14.02 10.74
N ARG A 11 7.24 -13.85 11.79
CA ARG A 11 6.79 -13.39 13.11
C ARG A 11 6.30 -11.93 13.14
N ASN A 12 6.72 -11.10 12.18
CA ASN A 12 6.37 -9.68 12.08
C ASN A 12 5.28 -9.43 11.02
N ARG A 13 4.91 -10.48 10.26
CA ARG A 13 3.97 -10.37 9.16
C ARG A 13 2.55 -10.19 9.65
N HIS A 14 1.86 -9.18 9.13
CA HIS A 14 0.45 -8.97 9.40
C HIS A 14 -0.40 -10.10 8.76
N PRO A 15 -1.37 -10.71 9.48
CA PRO A 15 -2.15 -11.86 8.99
C PRO A 15 -2.85 -11.64 7.66
N ALA A 16 -3.40 -10.45 7.41
CA ALA A 16 -4.06 -10.11 6.14
C ALA A 16 -3.15 -10.24 4.91
N PHE A 17 -1.83 -10.25 5.08
CA PHE A 17 -0.83 -10.39 4.01
C PHE A 17 -0.14 -11.74 4.00
N ALA A 18 -0.69 -12.76 4.64
CA ALA A 18 -0.07 -14.09 4.69
C ALA A 18 0.17 -14.70 3.30
N HIS A 19 -0.70 -14.39 2.34
CA HIS A 19 -0.63 -14.84 0.95
C HIS A 19 0.33 -14.03 0.06
N VAL A 20 0.85 -12.89 0.55
CA VAL A 20 1.72 -12.02 -0.23
C VAL A 20 3.18 -12.28 0.10
N THR A 21 3.99 -12.54 -0.90
CA THR A 21 5.44 -12.64 -0.73
C THR A 21 6.04 -11.25 -0.55
N ASP A 22 6.78 -11.04 0.54
CA ASP A 22 7.42 -9.76 0.87
C ASP A 22 6.46 -8.55 0.77
N PRO A 23 5.40 -8.48 1.58
CA PRO A 23 4.41 -7.40 1.48
C PRO A 23 5.01 -6.02 1.77
N ILE A 24 6.00 -5.93 2.64
CA ILE A 24 6.68 -4.65 2.91
C ILE A 24 7.72 -4.39 1.83
N LYS A 25 7.47 -3.34 1.06
CA LYS A 25 8.36 -2.89 -0.01
C LYS A 25 9.20 -1.70 0.46
N LEU A 26 10.45 -1.70 0.03
CA LEU A 26 11.37 -0.57 0.13
C LEU A 26 11.84 -0.27 -1.29
N ASN A 27 11.53 0.90 -1.77
CA ASN A 27 11.95 1.38 -3.08
C ASN A 27 12.94 2.53 -2.92
N LEU A 28 14.15 2.38 -3.47
CA LEU A 28 15.07 3.49 -3.67
C LEU A 28 14.74 4.13 -5.02
N GLY A 29 13.92 5.19 -4.96
CA GLY A 29 13.42 5.86 -6.16
C GLY A 29 14.42 6.83 -6.78
N ARG A 30 15.33 7.38 -5.98
CA ARG A 30 16.32 8.34 -6.44
C ARG A 30 17.60 8.28 -5.64
N ILE A 31 18.73 8.41 -6.31
CA ILE A 31 20.06 8.56 -5.70
C ILE A 31 20.84 9.63 -6.46
N GLN A 32 21.44 10.54 -5.72
CA GLN A 32 22.29 11.60 -6.27
C GLN A 32 23.50 11.83 -5.37
N GLY A 33 24.67 11.93 -5.98
CA GLY A 33 25.92 12.17 -5.25
C GLY A 33 27.05 12.57 -6.18
N GLY A 34 28.14 13.04 -5.58
CA GLY A 34 29.31 13.50 -6.30
C GLY A 34 29.27 14.98 -6.70
N GLU A 35 30.45 15.56 -6.86
CA GLU A 35 30.66 16.95 -7.23
C GLU A 35 31.23 17.08 -8.66
N TRP A 36 32.17 16.23 -9.03
CA TRP A 36 32.74 16.17 -10.38
C TRP A 36 33.52 14.88 -10.61
N ALA A 37 33.80 14.57 -11.90
CA ALA A 37 34.26 13.26 -12.32
C ALA A 37 35.60 12.79 -11.74
N SER A 38 36.47 13.70 -11.33
CA SER A 38 37.81 13.36 -10.81
C SER A 38 37.92 13.42 -9.29
N SER A 39 36.81 13.58 -8.57
CA SER A 39 36.79 13.56 -7.10
C SER A 39 35.99 12.38 -6.56
N VAL A 40 36.40 11.90 -5.39
CA VAL A 40 35.58 10.94 -4.63
C VAL A 40 34.36 11.69 -4.10
N PRO A 41 33.14 11.18 -4.30
CA PRO A 41 31.92 11.79 -3.77
C PRO A 41 31.97 11.98 -2.26
N THR A 42 31.68 13.20 -1.81
CA THR A 42 31.64 13.53 -0.37
C THR A 42 30.24 13.52 0.19
N ARG A 43 29.23 13.52 -0.69
CA ARG A 43 27.82 13.53 -0.32
C ARG A 43 26.98 12.62 -1.22
N CYS A 44 25.98 11.97 -0.62
CA CYS A 44 24.96 11.21 -1.33
C CYS A 44 23.59 11.51 -0.74
N ASN A 45 22.63 11.87 -1.58
CA ASN A 45 21.23 12.00 -1.23
C ASN A 45 20.46 10.80 -1.79
N MET A 46 19.59 10.20 -0.99
CA MET A 46 18.73 9.09 -1.39
C MET A 46 17.29 9.41 -1.02
N GLU A 47 16.39 9.13 -1.95
CA GLU A 47 14.94 9.22 -1.71
C GLU A 47 14.35 7.82 -1.75
N LEU A 48 13.73 7.44 -0.63
CA LEU A 48 13.17 6.10 -0.45
C LEU A 48 11.67 6.18 -0.19
N ARG A 49 10.93 5.23 -0.73
CA ARG A 49 9.56 4.93 -0.34
C ARG A 49 9.56 3.62 0.46
N ILE A 50 8.96 3.66 1.64
CA ILE A 50 8.94 2.53 2.56
C ILE A 50 7.49 2.22 2.91
N GLY A 51 7.07 0.97 2.68
CA GLY A 51 5.78 0.46 3.13
C GLY A 51 5.86 0.02 4.59
N PHE A 52 4.72 0.04 5.28
CA PHE A 52 4.54 -0.52 6.62
C PHE A 52 3.12 -1.09 6.76
N TYR A 53 2.93 -1.97 7.73
CA TYR A 53 1.66 -2.68 7.90
C TYR A 53 0.54 -1.79 8.44
N PRO A 54 -0.72 -2.10 8.10
CA PRO A 54 -1.88 -1.57 8.81
C PRO A 54 -1.75 -1.74 10.32
N GLY A 55 -2.27 -0.76 11.09
CA GLY A 55 -2.16 -0.75 12.55
C GLY A 55 -0.81 -0.26 13.09
N VAL A 56 0.19 -0.03 12.23
CA VAL A 56 1.43 0.64 12.58
C VAL A 56 1.29 2.12 12.26
N SER A 57 1.53 2.99 13.25
CA SER A 57 1.51 4.43 13.00
C SER A 57 2.74 4.90 12.21
N ALA A 58 2.58 5.99 11.47
CA ALA A 58 3.69 6.61 10.75
C ALA A 58 4.86 6.97 11.68
N THR A 59 4.57 7.39 12.92
CA THR A 59 5.59 7.68 13.94
C THR A 59 6.36 6.43 14.35
N ALA A 60 5.68 5.30 14.58
CA ALA A 60 6.34 4.04 14.91
C ALA A 60 7.19 3.52 13.74
N ALA A 61 6.68 3.64 12.50
CA ALA A 61 7.43 3.26 11.31
C ALA A 61 8.71 4.10 11.15
N ARG A 62 8.66 5.40 11.38
CA ARG A 62 9.85 6.29 11.37
C ARG A 62 10.88 5.86 12.42
N ALA A 63 10.46 5.63 13.65
CA ALA A 63 11.33 5.19 14.71
C ALA A 63 12.05 3.87 14.36
N ALA A 64 11.34 2.93 13.74
CA ALA A 64 11.92 1.67 13.29
C ALA A 64 12.96 1.86 12.16
N VAL A 65 12.72 2.80 11.23
CA VAL A 65 13.67 3.14 10.17
C VAL A 65 14.94 3.75 10.77
N GLU A 66 14.80 4.70 11.69
CA GLU A 66 15.94 5.37 12.33
C GLU A 66 16.76 4.40 13.20
N GLU A 67 16.08 3.50 13.90
CA GLU A 67 16.77 2.44 14.65
C GLU A 67 17.56 1.52 13.74
N CYS A 68 16.97 1.11 12.61
CA CYS A 68 17.63 0.25 11.63
C CYS A 68 18.87 0.95 11.03
N LEU A 69 18.77 2.24 10.73
CA LEU A 69 19.91 3.03 10.23
C LEU A 69 21.01 3.16 11.27
N ARG A 70 20.65 3.47 12.52
CA ARG A 70 21.60 3.58 13.64
C ARG A 70 22.34 2.26 13.88
N ALA A 71 21.61 1.16 13.90
CA ALA A 71 22.19 -0.17 14.05
C ALA A 71 23.13 -0.53 12.89
N ALA A 72 22.76 -0.21 11.65
CA ALA A 72 23.57 -0.46 10.46
C ALA A 72 24.89 0.35 10.48
N VAL A 73 24.82 1.62 10.86
CA VAL A 73 26.02 2.49 10.98
C VAL A 73 26.94 2.00 12.09
N ALA A 74 26.37 1.59 13.22
CA ALA A 74 27.15 1.08 14.34
C ALA A 74 27.85 -0.26 14.03
N ALA A 75 27.23 -1.10 13.19
CA ALA A 75 27.76 -2.41 12.85
C ALA A 75 28.86 -2.40 11.77
N ASP A 76 28.98 -1.34 10.98
CA ASP A 76 29.97 -1.27 9.90
C ASP A 76 31.03 -0.20 10.18
N VAL A 77 32.26 -0.69 10.39
CA VAL A 77 33.43 0.17 10.68
C VAL A 77 33.69 1.21 9.59
N LYS A 78 33.27 0.96 8.35
CA LYS A 78 33.40 1.88 7.23
C LYS A 78 32.41 3.05 7.32
N LEU A 79 31.35 2.88 8.08
CA LEU A 79 30.28 3.88 8.25
C LEU A 79 30.44 4.71 9.52
N LYS A 80 31.39 4.39 10.39
CA LYS A 80 31.55 5.03 11.72
C LYS A 80 31.67 6.57 11.68
N ASP A 81 32.27 7.11 10.60
CA ASP A 81 32.48 8.56 10.44
C ASP A 81 31.44 9.21 9.52
N VAL A 82 30.48 8.43 9.01
CA VAL A 82 29.42 8.93 8.13
C VAL A 82 28.38 9.69 8.94
N LYS A 83 28.20 10.97 8.61
CA LYS A 83 27.11 11.80 9.12
C LYS A 83 25.91 11.64 8.22
N TYR A 84 24.76 11.27 8.78
CA TYR A 84 23.53 11.20 8.02
C TYR A 84 22.42 12.03 8.65
N ILE A 85 21.49 12.47 7.82
CA ILE A 85 20.29 13.21 8.22
C ILE A 85 19.11 12.50 7.56
N VAL A 86 18.13 12.11 8.36
CA VAL A 86 16.87 11.58 7.87
C VAL A 86 15.84 12.68 7.83
N ARG A 87 15.17 12.83 6.70
CA ARG A 87 14.06 13.78 6.54
C ARG A 87 12.85 13.03 6.02
N TYR A 88 11.72 13.26 6.64
CA TYR A 88 10.44 12.70 6.21
C TYR A 88 9.66 13.78 5.49
N ALA A 89 9.55 13.64 4.18
CA ALA A 89 8.84 14.55 3.32
C ALA A 89 7.84 13.76 2.44
N GLY A 90 6.83 14.46 1.92
CA GLY A 90 5.86 13.88 1.02
C GLY A 90 4.77 13.08 1.74
N PHE A 91 4.20 12.13 1.01
CA PHE A 91 3.00 11.40 1.40
C PHE A 91 3.28 10.40 2.52
N GLN A 92 2.48 10.48 3.59
CA GLN A 92 2.52 9.56 4.72
C GLN A 92 1.11 9.04 4.94
N ALA A 93 0.93 7.73 4.80
CA ALA A 93 -0.38 7.11 4.85
C ALA A 93 -0.32 5.84 5.69
N GLU A 94 -1.17 5.79 6.68
CA GLU A 94 -1.44 4.57 7.42
C GLU A 94 -2.38 3.68 6.60
N GLY A 95 -2.13 2.37 6.64
CA GLY A 95 -2.95 1.38 5.98
C GLY A 95 -4.13 0.96 6.85
N PHE A 96 -5.12 0.33 6.24
CA PHE A 96 -6.25 -0.29 6.92
C PHE A 96 -6.50 -1.70 6.37
N VAL A 97 -7.25 -2.48 7.10
CA VAL A 97 -7.82 -3.76 6.64
C VAL A 97 -9.33 -3.64 6.79
N ALA A 98 -10.03 -3.75 5.66
CA ALA A 98 -11.48 -3.66 5.66
C ALA A 98 -12.11 -4.84 6.42
N ASP A 99 -13.16 -4.58 7.19
CA ASP A 99 -13.96 -5.61 7.82
C ASP A 99 -14.83 -6.31 6.77
N THR A 100 -14.39 -7.48 6.32
CA THR A 100 -15.12 -8.28 5.32
C THR A 100 -16.44 -8.84 5.83
N THR A 101 -16.73 -8.76 7.14
CA THR A 101 -18.02 -9.19 7.74
C THR A 101 -19.08 -8.10 7.71
N HIS A 102 -18.68 -6.84 7.41
CA HIS A 102 -19.62 -5.72 7.34
C HIS A 102 -20.71 -5.94 6.28
N PRO A 103 -21.99 -5.60 6.56
CA PRO A 103 -23.12 -5.80 5.63
C PRO A 103 -22.92 -5.21 4.22
N MET A 104 -22.18 -4.12 4.10
CA MET A 104 -21.82 -3.53 2.81
C MET A 104 -21.05 -4.54 1.94
N MET A 105 -20.08 -5.27 2.54
CA MET A 105 -19.25 -6.25 1.82
C MET A 105 -20.09 -7.42 1.31
N SER A 106 -20.97 -7.97 2.16
CA SER A 106 -21.87 -9.06 1.75
C SER A 106 -22.87 -8.61 0.69
N THR A 107 -23.36 -7.37 0.75
CA THR A 107 -24.22 -6.79 -0.27
C THR A 107 -23.49 -6.64 -1.60
N LEU A 108 -22.26 -6.09 -1.60
CA LEU A 108 -21.45 -5.97 -2.79
C LEU A 108 -21.15 -7.34 -3.42
N ALA A 109 -20.73 -8.31 -2.59
CA ALA A 109 -20.47 -9.69 -3.06
C ALA A 109 -21.74 -10.35 -3.64
N GLY A 110 -22.91 -10.09 -3.06
CA GLY A 110 -24.19 -10.58 -3.59
C GLY A 110 -24.57 -9.93 -4.92
N CYS A 111 -24.26 -8.64 -5.11
CA CYS A 111 -24.44 -7.94 -6.38
C CYS A 111 -23.48 -8.47 -7.46
N HIS A 112 -22.22 -8.69 -7.09
CA HIS A 112 -21.23 -9.29 -7.98
C HIS A 112 -21.71 -10.65 -8.50
N ARG A 113 -22.08 -11.58 -7.59
CA ARG A 113 -22.58 -12.91 -7.99
C ARG A 113 -23.79 -12.83 -8.91
N ARG A 114 -24.70 -11.90 -8.66
CA ARG A 114 -25.91 -11.74 -9.48
C ARG A 114 -25.62 -11.30 -10.91
N VAL A 115 -24.61 -10.46 -11.11
CA VAL A 115 -24.29 -9.86 -12.41
C VAL A 115 -23.29 -10.71 -13.18
N MET A 116 -22.25 -11.23 -12.49
CA MET A 116 -21.12 -11.90 -13.11
C MET A 116 -21.13 -13.43 -13.00
N ASP A 117 -22.10 -13.98 -12.24
CA ASP A 117 -22.23 -15.41 -11.95
C ASP A 117 -20.94 -16.05 -11.36
N THR A 118 -20.15 -15.26 -10.67
CA THR A 118 -18.92 -15.66 -10.00
C THR A 118 -18.90 -15.20 -8.55
N VAL A 119 -18.03 -15.78 -7.72
CA VAL A 119 -17.84 -15.35 -6.34
C VAL A 119 -16.63 -14.43 -6.29
N PRO A 120 -16.76 -13.18 -5.78
CA PRO A 120 -15.63 -12.30 -5.65
C PRO A 120 -14.67 -12.78 -4.56
N GLU A 121 -13.37 -12.63 -4.79
CA GLU A 121 -12.35 -12.91 -3.80
C GLU A 121 -11.92 -11.63 -3.08
N TRP A 122 -11.69 -11.75 -1.78
CA TRP A 122 -11.14 -10.67 -0.96
C TRP A 122 -9.65 -10.88 -0.78
N TYR A 123 -8.87 -9.87 -1.07
CA TYR A 123 -7.42 -9.92 -0.83
C TYR A 123 -6.89 -8.59 -0.32
N ALA A 124 -5.84 -8.64 0.48
CA ALA A 124 -5.15 -7.44 0.92
C ALA A 124 -4.16 -6.98 -0.16
N SER A 125 -4.31 -5.74 -0.59
CA SER A 125 -3.41 -5.10 -1.54
C SER A 125 -2.29 -4.37 -0.81
N THR A 126 -1.09 -4.34 -1.38
CA THR A 126 0.03 -3.51 -0.93
C THR A 126 -0.02 -2.08 -1.51
N ALA A 127 -1.02 -1.78 -2.33
CA ALA A 127 -1.26 -0.45 -2.86
C ALA A 127 -1.89 0.47 -1.81
N THR A 128 -1.58 1.74 -1.88
CA THR A 128 -2.24 2.77 -1.07
C THR A 128 -3.43 3.31 -1.83
N THR A 129 -4.58 3.41 -1.18
CA THR A 129 -5.82 3.95 -1.76
C THR A 129 -6.45 4.96 -0.83
N ASP A 130 -7.30 5.84 -1.37
CA ASP A 130 -8.04 6.83 -0.57
C ASP A 130 -9.19 6.21 0.24
N ALA A 131 -9.54 4.95 -0.01
CA ALA A 131 -10.49 4.20 0.82
C ALA A 131 -10.08 4.22 2.31
N ARG A 132 -8.78 4.28 2.61
CA ARG A 132 -8.25 4.43 3.97
C ARG A 132 -8.78 5.68 4.70
N VAL A 133 -9.07 6.75 3.99
CA VAL A 133 -9.54 8.02 4.59
C VAL A 133 -10.91 7.82 5.20
N PHE A 134 -11.79 7.11 4.50
CA PHE A 134 -13.13 6.80 4.98
C PHE A 134 -13.08 5.90 6.21
N GLU A 135 -12.28 4.86 6.18
CA GLU A 135 -12.15 3.89 7.28
C GLU A 135 -11.46 4.50 8.51
N LEU A 136 -10.27 5.09 8.33
CA LEU A 136 -9.44 5.55 9.45
C LEU A 136 -9.94 6.84 10.10
N TYR A 137 -10.55 7.74 9.34
CA TYR A 137 -10.92 9.07 9.84
C TYR A 137 -12.43 9.32 9.83
N GLY A 138 -13.18 8.58 9.02
CA GLY A 138 -14.62 8.74 8.88
C GLY A 138 -15.42 7.66 9.61
N SER A 139 -14.79 6.58 10.05
CA SER A 139 -15.47 5.37 10.55
C SER A 139 -16.52 4.86 9.56
N VAL A 140 -16.27 5.03 8.27
CA VAL A 140 -17.13 4.60 7.17
C VAL A 140 -16.49 3.38 6.52
N PRO A 141 -17.19 2.23 6.46
CA PRO A 141 -16.65 1.03 5.83
C PRO A 141 -16.34 1.30 4.35
N ALA A 142 -15.15 0.90 3.95
CA ALA A 142 -14.66 1.16 2.61
C ALA A 142 -13.87 -0.02 2.05
N THR A 143 -13.95 -0.20 0.74
CA THR A 143 -13.15 -1.18 -0.01
C THR A 143 -12.88 -0.67 -1.41
N CYS A 144 -11.95 -1.34 -2.10
CA CYS A 144 -11.72 -1.11 -3.51
C CYS A 144 -12.37 -2.24 -4.31
N TYR A 145 -13.15 -1.87 -5.31
CA TYR A 145 -13.77 -2.78 -6.26
C TYR A 145 -13.69 -2.14 -7.64
N GLY A 146 -13.08 -2.84 -8.59
CA GLY A 146 -12.81 -2.24 -9.90
C GLY A 146 -12.57 -3.27 -11.00
N PRO A 147 -12.38 -2.82 -12.24
CA PRO A 147 -12.16 -3.66 -13.40
C PRO A 147 -10.77 -4.30 -13.39
N GLU A 148 -10.62 -5.33 -14.23
CA GLU A 148 -9.33 -5.94 -14.52
C GLU A 148 -8.41 -4.95 -15.23
N ALA A 149 -7.21 -4.78 -14.68
CA ALA A 149 -6.18 -3.91 -15.23
C ALA A 149 -4.83 -4.61 -15.24
N THR A 150 -3.97 -4.21 -16.16
CA THR A 150 -2.60 -4.73 -16.28
C THR A 150 -1.60 -3.60 -16.25
N ASN A 151 -0.40 -3.88 -15.76
CA ASN A 151 0.72 -2.93 -15.67
C ASN A 151 0.37 -1.61 -14.98
N ILE A 152 -0.44 -1.65 -13.92
CA ILE A 152 -0.90 -0.46 -13.17
C ILE A 152 0.31 0.41 -12.80
N HIS A 153 0.28 1.68 -13.22
CA HIS A 153 1.39 2.66 -13.13
C HIS A 153 2.64 2.29 -13.93
N GLY A 154 2.55 1.33 -14.83
CA GLY A 154 3.65 0.93 -15.70
C GLY A 154 3.54 1.45 -17.13
N ILE A 155 4.51 1.06 -17.96
CA ILE A 155 4.47 1.27 -19.40
C ILE A 155 3.39 0.33 -19.98
N ASP A 156 2.60 0.83 -20.95
CA ASP A 156 1.48 0.10 -21.55
C ASP A 156 0.41 -0.35 -20.54
N GLU A 157 0.14 0.50 -19.55
CA GLU A 157 -0.98 0.31 -18.64
C GLU A 157 -2.29 0.19 -19.41
N SER A 158 -3.09 -0.82 -19.07
CA SER A 158 -4.36 -1.04 -19.75
C SER A 158 -5.44 -1.58 -18.82
N VAL A 159 -6.70 -1.36 -19.21
CA VAL A 159 -7.89 -1.85 -18.52
C VAL A 159 -8.79 -2.61 -19.50
N SER A 160 -9.41 -3.68 -19.04
CA SER A 160 -10.41 -4.41 -19.82
C SER A 160 -11.71 -3.61 -19.92
N VAL A 161 -12.09 -3.22 -21.13
CA VAL A 161 -13.37 -2.52 -21.36
C VAL A 161 -14.55 -3.42 -21.00
N ALA A 162 -14.50 -4.71 -21.31
CA ALA A 162 -15.55 -5.66 -20.93
C ALA A 162 -15.71 -5.73 -19.42
N SER A 163 -14.62 -5.88 -18.67
CA SER A 163 -14.63 -5.88 -17.22
C SER A 163 -15.13 -4.55 -16.63
N THR A 164 -14.79 -3.42 -17.25
CA THR A 164 -15.31 -2.09 -16.85
C THR A 164 -16.84 -2.02 -16.97
N VAL A 165 -17.42 -2.56 -18.03
CA VAL A 165 -18.87 -2.62 -18.22
C VAL A 165 -19.51 -3.50 -17.16
N GLU A 166 -18.95 -4.68 -16.88
CA GLU A 166 -19.46 -5.59 -15.86
C GLU A 166 -19.41 -4.96 -14.45
N VAL A 167 -18.29 -4.36 -14.09
CA VAL A 167 -18.14 -3.63 -12.81
C VAL A 167 -19.18 -2.52 -12.69
N THR A 168 -19.43 -1.77 -13.78
CA THR A 168 -20.46 -0.71 -13.79
C THR A 168 -21.85 -1.27 -13.49
N LYS A 169 -22.21 -2.41 -14.08
CA LYS A 169 -23.49 -3.08 -13.79
C LYS A 169 -23.59 -3.51 -12.33
N VAL A 170 -22.52 -4.10 -11.79
CA VAL A 170 -22.47 -4.51 -10.38
C VAL A 170 -22.66 -3.31 -9.45
N LEU A 171 -21.95 -2.21 -9.70
CA LEU A 171 -22.05 -0.99 -8.90
C LEU A 171 -23.43 -0.34 -9.00
N ALA A 172 -24.06 -0.33 -10.17
CA ALA A 172 -25.42 0.18 -10.32
C ALA A 172 -26.43 -0.63 -9.47
N VAL A 173 -26.34 -1.97 -9.49
CA VAL A 173 -27.18 -2.83 -8.65
C VAL A 173 -26.87 -2.67 -7.17
N PHE A 174 -25.57 -2.51 -6.83
CA PHE A 174 -25.13 -2.26 -5.45
C PHE A 174 -25.69 -0.96 -4.89
N LEU A 175 -25.56 0.15 -5.63
CA LEU A 175 -26.09 1.46 -5.22
C LEU A 175 -27.60 1.41 -5.00
N ALA A 176 -28.33 0.80 -5.93
CA ALA A 176 -29.78 0.64 -5.79
C ALA A 176 -30.17 -0.15 -4.54
N ARG A 177 -29.40 -1.18 -4.17
CA ARG A 177 -29.68 -2.01 -3.00
C ARG A 177 -29.22 -1.40 -1.69
N TRP A 178 -28.06 -0.74 -1.70
CA TRP A 178 -27.46 -0.19 -0.50
C TRP A 178 -28.07 1.17 -0.11
N CYS A 179 -28.27 2.06 -1.08
CA CYS A 179 -28.81 3.39 -0.85
C CYS A 179 -30.35 3.43 -0.95
N GLY A 180 -30.97 2.43 -1.55
CA GLY A 180 -32.38 2.45 -1.90
C GLY A 180 -32.67 3.20 -3.21
N LEU A 181 -33.92 3.16 -3.63
CA LEU A 181 -34.42 3.87 -4.81
C LEU A 181 -35.62 4.72 -4.40
N GLU A 182 -35.64 5.98 -4.75
CA GLU A 182 -36.84 6.80 -4.68
C GLU A 182 -37.68 6.56 -5.94
N LYS A 183 -39.03 6.51 -5.75
CA LYS A 183 -39.93 6.51 -6.90
C LYS A 183 -39.98 7.95 -7.44
N ALA A 184 -39.70 8.10 -8.72
CA ALA A 184 -39.91 9.36 -9.43
C ALA A 184 -41.39 9.69 -9.51
#